data_e029784d48e26b375c021407d4d28658
#
_entry.id   e029784d48e26b375c021407d4d28658
#
_cell.length_a   1.000
_cell.length_b   1.000
_cell.length_c   1.000
_cell.angle_alpha   90.00
_cell.angle_beta   90.00
_cell.angle_gamma   90.00
#
_symmetry.space_group_name_H-M   'P 1'
#
loop_
_entity.id
_entity.type
_entity.pdbx_description
1 polymer ?
#
loop_
_entity_poly.entity_id
_entity_poly.type
_entity_poly.pdbx_seq_one_letter_code
_entity_poly.pdbx_strand_id
1 'polypeptide(L)'
;CYLYFQFFVDGLDLNMFVVQRSGDMFLGVPYDVALFSKILLYVASKVELNANFIDIQIVDAHVYNNQHDAIHKYLDQETFQSPQYFYKNGALTLINYKHGPVISAKVAI
;
A
#
# COMPACT_ATOMS: atom_id res chain seq x y z
N CYS A 1 -2.14 -12.74 -4.30
CA CYS A 1 -2.89 -13.45 -3.24
C CYS A 1 -4.25 -12.81 -2.89
N TYR A 2 -4.77 -11.94 -3.75
CA TYR A 2 -6.07 -11.31 -3.54
C TYR A 2 -7.20 -12.28 -3.78
N LEU A 3 -8.25 -12.19 -2.93
CA LEU A 3 -9.47 -12.94 -3.11
C LEU A 3 -10.54 -12.06 -3.76
N TYR A 4 -10.76 -10.87 -3.23
CA TYR A 4 -11.63 -9.87 -3.81
C TYR A 4 -11.35 -8.48 -3.23
N PHE A 5 -11.90 -7.47 -3.86
CA PHE A 5 -12.02 -6.13 -3.30
C PHE A 5 -13.39 -5.55 -3.63
N GLN A 6 -13.84 -4.61 -2.81
CA GLN A 6 -15.13 -3.96 -2.93
C GLN A 6 -14.99 -2.47 -2.67
N PHE A 7 -15.64 -1.66 -3.48
CA PHE A 7 -15.84 -0.25 -3.20
C PHE A 7 -17.17 -0.05 -2.46
N PHE A 8 -17.21 0.95 -1.59
CA PHE A 8 -18.44 1.44 -1.02
C PHE A 8 -18.37 2.96 -0.83
N VAL A 9 -19.54 3.61 -0.92
CA VAL A 9 -19.68 5.05 -0.85
C VAL A 9 -20.34 5.42 0.46
N ASP A 10 -19.77 6.41 1.14
CA ASP A 10 -20.38 7.05 2.32
C ASP A 10 -20.36 8.57 2.10
N GLY A 11 -21.55 9.15 1.83
CA GLY A 11 -21.66 10.53 1.43
C GLY A 11 -20.90 10.84 0.14
N LEU A 12 -19.86 11.65 0.22
CA LEU A 12 -18.97 11.97 -0.90
C LEU A 12 -17.65 11.16 -0.89
N ASP A 13 -17.51 10.24 0.03
CA ASP A 13 -16.29 9.47 0.23
C ASP A 13 -16.39 8.08 -0.40
N LEU A 14 -15.41 7.74 -1.23
CA LEU A 14 -15.21 6.40 -1.77
C LEU A 14 -14.20 5.66 -0.92
N ASN A 15 -14.61 4.50 -0.44
CA ASN A 15 -13.83 3.60 0.39
C ASN A 15 -13.59 2.28 -0.33
N MET A 16 -12.56 1.55 0.06
CA MET A 16 -12.23 0.25 -0.52
C MET A 16 -11.95 -0.76 0.58
N PHE A 17 -12.55 -1.94 0.44
CA PHE A 17 -12.29 -3.09 1.28
C PHE A 17 -11.61 -4.18 0.45
N VAL A 18 -10.51 -4.75 0.95
CA VAL A 18 -9.70 -5.76 0.25
C VAL A 18 -9.50 -6.98 1.15
N VAL A 19 -9.64 -8.16 0.59
CA VAL A 19 -9.30 -9.42 1.27
C VAL A 19 -8.17 -10.11 0.54
N GLN A 20 -7.10 -10.39 1.28
CA GLN A 20 -5.96 -11.17 0.82
C GLN A 20 -5.90 -12.51 1.55
N ARG A 21 -5.69 -13.59 0.80
CA ARG A 21 -5.46 -14.92 1.37
C ARG A 21 -4.18 -14.95 2.20
N SER A 22 -3.14 -14.30 1.71
CA SER A 22 -1.84 -14.27 2.37
C SER A 22 -1.04 -13.03 1.94
N GLY A 23 -0.13 -12.54 2.79
CA GLY A 23 0.68 -11.37 2.51
C GLY A 23 2.08 -11.44 3.14
N ASP A 24 3.12 -11.30 2.32
CA ASP A 24 4.48 -11.02 2.77
C ASP A 24 4.52 -9.57 3.31
N MET A 25 4.62 -9.44 4.62
CA MET A 25 4.53 -8.14 5.29
C MET A 25 5.70 -7.20 4.98
N PHE A 26 6.83 -7.73 4.55
CA PHE A 26 8.03 -6.92 4.28
C PHE A 26 8.13 -6.46 2.82
N LEU A 27 8.01 -7.38 1.86
CA LEU A 27 8.13 -7.03 0.44
C LEU A 27 6.77 -6.89 -0.27
N GLY A 28 5.81 -7.76 0.03
CA GLY A 28 4.54 -7.82 -0.70
C GLY A 28 3.57 -6.72 -0.31
N VAL A 29 3.19 -6.70 0.97
CA VAL A 29 2.11 -5.82 1.47
C VAL A 29 2.35 -4.33 1.21
N PRO A 30 3.58 -3.76 1.33
CA PRO A 30 3.81 -2.36 0.98
C PRO A 30 3.47 -2.02 -0.48
N TYR A 31 3.80 -2.91 -1.42
CA TYR A 31 3.43 -2.75 -2.83
C TYR A 31 1.92 -2.91 -3.05
N ASP A 32 1.29 -3.83 -2.34
CA ASP A 32 -0.15 -4.04 -2.40
C ASP A 32 -0.92 -2.81 -1.92
N VAL A 33 -0.50 -2.21 -0.80
CA VAL A 33 -1.06 -0.95 -0.29
C VAL A 33 -0.93 0.16 -1.33
N ALA A 34 0.25 0.31 -1.94
CA ALA A 34 0.47 1.32 -2.98
C ALA A 34 -0.41 1.07 -4.22
N LEU A 35 -0.57 -0.19 -4.65
CA LEU A 35 -1.41 -0.58 -5.77
C LEU A 35 -2.89 -0.24 -5.51
N PHE A 36 -3.44 -0.69 -4.36
CA PHE A 36 -4.84 -0.44 -4.02
C PHE A 36 -5.12 1.04 -3.79
N SER A 37 -4.17 1.79 -3.22
CA SER A 37 -4.27 3.25 -3.09
C SER A 37 -4.39 3.91 -4.46
N LYS A 38 -3.57 3.49 -5.43
CA LYS A 38 -3.66 4.00 -6.81
C LYS A 38 -4.99 3.66 -7.47
N ILE A 39 -5.50 2.44 -7.26
CA ILE A 39 -6.81 2.01 -7.79
C ILE A 39 -7.92 2.86 -7.18
N LEU A 40 -7.94 3.05 -5.85
CA LEU A 40 -8.94 3.87 -5.17
C LEU A 40 -8.92 5.31 -5.68
N LEU A 41 -7.75 5.94 -5.77
CA LEU A 41 -7.58 7.30 -6.28
C LEU A 41 -8.06 7.43 -7.74
N TYR A 42 -7.72 6.43 -8.57
CA TYR A 42 -8.17 6.39 -9.97
C TYR A 42 -9.68 6.32 -10.08
N VAL A 43 -10.33 5.38 -9.37
CA VAL A 43 -11.79 5.21 -9.43
C VAL A 43 -12.49 6.45 -8.88
N ALA A 44 -12.06 6.96 -7.71
CA ALA A 44 -12.60 8.18 -7.11
C ALA A 44 -12.57 9.37 -8.08
N SER A 45 -11.46 9.54 -8.82
CA SER A 45 -11.33 10.59 -9.83
C SER A 45 -12.28 10.45 -11.02
N LYS A 46 -12.76 9.22 -11.31
CA LYS A 46 -13.70 8.96 -12.40
C LYS A 46 -15.16 9.14 -12.02
N VAL A 47 -15.46 8.97 -10.74
CA VAL A 47 -16.83 9.09 -10.21
C VAL A 47 -17.06 10.36 -9.40
N GLU A 48 -16.08 11.28 -9.41
CA GLU A 48 -16.13 12.58 -8.73
C GLU A 48 -16.38 12.47 -7.21
N LEU A 49 -15.79 11.43 -6.58
CA LEU A 49 -15.81 11.21 -5.15
C LEU A 49 -14.43 11.44 -4.53
N ASN A 50 -14.39 11.65 -3.22
CA ASN A 50 -13.14 11.71 -2.47
C ASN A 50 -12.62 10.30 -2.19
N ALA A 51 -11.36 10.02 -2.52
CA ALA A 51 -10.71 8.81 -2.03
C ALA A 51 -10.46 8.95 -0.53
N ASN A 52 -11.02 8.05 0.29
CA ASN A 52 -10.95 8.18 1.75
C ASN A 52 -10.04 7.13 2.36
N PHE A 53 -10.47 5.89 2.55
CA PHE A 53 -9.62 4.85 3.15
C PHE A 53 -9.69 3.51 2.41
N ILE A 54 -8.68 2.70 2.69
CA ILE A 54 -8.62 1.29 2.31
C ILE A 54 -8.50 0.46 3.58
N ASP A 55 -9.39 -0.52 3.73
CA ASP A 55 -9.29 -1.56 4.74
C ASP A 55 -8.79 -2.85 4.07
N ILE A 56 -7.66 -3.38 4.53
CA ILE A 56 -7.05 -4.59 3.97
C ILE A 56 -7.02 -5.68 5.04
N GLN A 57 -7.82 -6.70 4.85
CA GLN A 57 -7.81 -7.89 5.69
C GLN A 57 -6.90 -8.95 5.10
N ILE A 58 -5.87 -9.35 5.85
CA ILE A 58 -4.90 -10.38 5.45
C ILE A 58 -5.10 -11.59 6.35
N VAL A 59 -5.45 -12.75 5.77
CA VAL A 59 -5.73 -13.98 6.54
C VAL A 59 -4.44 -14.58 7.09
N ASP A 60 -3.41 -14.68 6.26
CA ASP A 60 -2.08 -15.17 6.65
C ASP A 60 -1.03 -14.07 6.41
N ALA A 61 -0.82 -13.22 7.43
CA ALA A 61 0.21 -12.19 7.43
C ALA A 61 1.52 -12.81 7.93
N HIS A 62 2.57 -12.81 7.11
CA HIS A 62 3.83 -13.47 7.42
C HIS A 62 5.05 -12.69 6.95
N VAL A 63 6.21 -13.05 7.48
CA VAL A 63 7.53 -12.67 7.00
C VAL A 63 8.35 -13.92 6.75
N TYR A 64 9.25 -13.88 5.77
CA TYR A 64 10.12 -15.01 5.47
C TYR A 64 11.43 -14.96 6.27
N ASN A 65 11.96 -16.13 6.65
CA ASN A 65 13.19 -16.23 7.45
C ASN A 65 14.40 -15.58 6.78
N ASN A 66 14.47 -15.58 5.45
CA ASN A 66 15.53 -14.93 4.68
C ASN A 66 15.44 -13.40 4.63
N GLN A 67 14.42 -12.82 5.25
CA GLN A 67 14.19 -11.36 5.30
C GLN A 67 14.54 -10.74 6.65
N HIS A 68 14.79 -11.53 7.70
CA HIS A 68 14.97 -11.04 9.08
C HIS A 68 16.04 -9.95 9.18
N ASP A 69 17.22 -10.14 8.59
CA ASP A 69 18.29 -9.13 8.64
C ASP A 69 17.89 -7.82 7.94
N ALA A 70 17.15 -7.93 6.84
CA ALA A 70 16.67 -6.77 6.11
C ALA A 70 15.57 -6.03 6.89
N ILE A 71 14.69 -6.76 7.57
CA ILE A 71 13.66 -6.20 8.45
C ILE A 71 14.28 -5.45 9.62
N HIS A 72 15.28 -6.01 10.30
CA HIS A 72 15.98 -5.31 11.38
C HIS A 72 16.62 -4.02 10.89
N LYS A 73 17.33 -4.05 9.77
CA LYS A 73 17.89 -2.84 9.16
C LYS A 73 16.84 -1.80 8.81
N TYR A 74 15.66 -2.23 8.37
CA TYR A 74 14.55 -1.34 8.06
C TYR A 74 13.97 -0.68 9.32
N LEU A 75 13.78 -1.45 10.40
CA LEU A 75 13.24 -0.95 11.65
C LEU A 75 14.20 0.02 12.37
N ASP A 76 15.51 -0.12 12.15
CA ASP A 76 16.54 0.76 12.69
C ASP A 76 16.70 2.07 11.90
N GLN A 77 16.02 2.23 10.76
CA GLN A 77 16.10 3.46 9.98
C GLN A 77 15.28 4.60 10.60
N GLU A 78 15.74 5.82 10.32
CA GLU A 78 14.97 7.02 10.62
C GLU A 78 13.63 7.03 9.88
N THR A 79 12.58 7.42 10.57
CA THR A 79 11.26 7.61 9.97
C THR A 79 11.12 9.01 9.41
N PHE A 80 10.53 9.13 8.22
CA PHE A 80 10.28 10.41 7.57
C PHE A 80 8.78 10.73 7.57
N GLN A 81 8.49 12.02 7.44
CA GLN A 81 7.11 12.46 7.26
C GLN A 81 6.51 11.83 5.99
N SER A 82 5.26 11.38 6.09
CA SER A 82 4.54 10.81 4.95
C SER A 82 4.46 11.81 3.80
N PRO A 83 4.73 11.38 2.56
CA PRO A 83 4.59 12.23 1.40
C PRO A 83 3.11 12.56 1.13
N GLN A 84 2.90 13.64 0.39
CA GLN A 84 1.58 13.94 -0.16
C GLN A 84 1.41 13.27 -1.52
N TYR A 85 0.20 12.78 -1.78
CA TYR A 85 -0.16 12.10 -3.02
C TYR A 85 -1.09 12.98 -3.84
N PHE A 86 -0.80 13.10 -5.14
CA PHE A 86 -1.68 13.74 -6.09
C PHE A 86 -1.92 12.79 -7.26
N TYR A 87 -3.19 12.56 -7.58
CA TYR A 87 -3.58 11.84 -8.77
C TYR A 87 -4.14 12.82 -9.79
N LYS A 88 -3.40 13.05 -10.88
CA LYS A 88 -3.80 13.98 -11.94
C LYS A 88 -3.42 13.39 -13.31
N ASN A 89 -4.35 13.46 -14.26
CA ASN A 89 -4.13 13.02 -15.65
C ASN A 89 -3.61 11.56 -15.77
N GLY A 90 -4.09 10.66 -14.91
CA GLY A 90 -3.67 9.26 -14.94
C GLY A 90 -2.33 8.96 -14.26
N ALA A 91 -1.65 9.96 -13.74
CA ALA A 91 -0.38 9.81 -13.04
C ALA A 91 -0.52 10.08 -11.53
N LEU A 92 0.14 9.24 -10.74
CA LEU A 92 0.33 9.45 -9.31
C LEU A 92 1.65 10.21 -9.11
N THR A 93 1.58 11.37 -8.45
CA THR A 93 2.75 12.17 -8.13
C THR A 93 2.92 12.23 -6.61
N LEU A 94 4.15 12.03 -6.14
CA LEU A 94 4.53 12.18 -4.74
C LEU A 94 5.24 13.53 -4.54
N ILE A 95 4.84 14.27 -3.51
CA ILE A 95 5.50 15.52 -3.08
C ILE A 95 6.10 15.30 -1.71
N ASN A 96 7.30 15.84 -1.49
CA ASN A 96 8.06 15.72 -0.24
C ASN A 96 8.40 14.26 0.14
N TYR A 97 8.55 13.38 -0.86
CA TYR A 97 9.01 12.03 -0.61
C TYR A 97 10.48 12.01 -0.20
N LYS A 98 10.74 11.43 0.97
CA LYS A 98 12.08 11.15 1.48
C LYS A 98 12.16 9.68 1.88
N HIS A 99 13.31 9.08 1.71
CA HIS A 99 13.56 7.70 2.11
C HIS A 99 14.98 7.54 2.65
N GLY A 100 15.18 6.54 3.49
CA GLY A 100 16.49 6.10 3.96
C GLY A 100 17.27 5.33 2.88
N PRO A 101 18.41 4.75 3.25
CA PRO A 101 19.16 3.86 2.36
C PRO A 101 18.30 2.72 1.84
N VAL A 102 18.52 2.34 0.59
CA VAL A 102 17.82 1.19 -0.02
C VAL A 102 18.26 -0.10 0.67
N ILE A 103 17.28 -0.88 1.11
CA ILE A 103 17.49 -2.21 1.70
C ILE A 103 17.04 -3.25 0.69
N SER A 104 17.97 -4.10 0.26
CA SER A 104 17.66 -5.21 -0.63
C SER A 104 17.31 -6.46 0.17
N ALA A 105 16.25 -7.14 -0.22
CA ALA A 105 15.90 -8.46 0.27
C ALA A 105 15.55 -9.37 -0.89
N LYS A 106 15.80 -10.67 -0.73
CA LYS A 106 15.45 -11.67 -1.74
C LYS A 106 13.99 -12.05 -1.58
N VAL A 107 13.28 -12.14 -2.70
CA VAL A 107 11.96 -12.76 -2.73
C VAL A 107 12.12 -14.23 -2.32
N ALA A 108 11.26 -14.70 -1.43
CA ALA A 108 11.20 -16.12 -1.11
C ALA A 108 10.56 -16.89 -2.27
N ILE A 109 11.17 -17.98 -2.68
CA ILE A 109 10.72 -18.89 -3.75
C ILE A 109 10.29 -20.18 -3.11
#